data_c80c2556c5326c27e72aefbd4dc274fe
#
_entry.id   c80c2556c5326c27e72aefbd4dc274fe
#
_cell.length_a   1.000
_cell.length_b   1.000
_cell.length_c   1.000
_cell.angle_alpha   90.00
_cell.angle_beta   90.00
_cell.angle_gamma   90.00
#
_symmetry.space_group_name_H-M   'P 1'
#
loop_
_entity.id
_entity.type
_entity.pdbx_description
1 polymer ?
#
loop_
_entity_poly.entity_id
_entity_poly.type
_entity_poly.pdbx_seq_one_letter_code
_entity_poly.pdbx_strand_id
1 'polypeptide(L)'
;MTNYSAITMFFIFVFATLMITYWAAKRTKSRSHFYAAGGKITSVQNGLAIAGDYMSAASFLGISGLVYLSGYDGLIYSIGFLVGWPIILFLLAERLRNLGDYTFADATSHRLDQIKIRSLAACGSLITVALYLIAQMVGAGKLIQLLFGLPYEFAVVIVGVLMILYVSFGGMLATTWVQIIKAVLLLSGATFMAIAVMWTTGFSFETLFQKAVNTHPKSYAIMQPGGLISDPISAISLGIALMFGTAGLPHILMRFFTVKDAKEARKSVFFATGFIGYFYILTFIIGFGAIMLISTNPEFLNTDGSLIGGNNMAAIHLANAVGGDMFLGFISAVAFATILAVVSGLTLAGAS
;
A
#
# COMPACT_ATOMS: atom_id res chain seq x y z
N MET A 1 -25.92 -4.75 9.25
CA MET A 1 -26.72 -5.18 8.07
C MET A 1 -25.75 -5.47 6.93
N THR A 2 -25.91 -6.57 6.22
CA THR A 2 -25.09 -6.89 5.04
C THR A 2 -25.39 -5.87 3.94
N ASN A 3 -24.35 -5.13 3.51
CA ASN A 3 -24.49 -4.11 2.48
C ASN A 3 -24.34 -4.75 1.09
N TYR A 4 -25.46 -5.16 0.50
CA TYR A 4 -25.49 -5.87 -0.79
C TYR A 4 -24.89 -5.04 -1.93
N SER A 5 -25.07 -3.72 -1.94
CA SER A 5 -24.52 -2.84 -2.96
C SER A 5 -22.98 -2.80 -2.89
N ALA A 6 -22.42 -2.65 -1.70
CA ALA A 6 -20.99 -2.69 -1.47
C ALA A 6 -20.38 -4.06 -1.84
N ILE A 7 -21.05 -5.15 -1.46
CA ILE A 7 -20.63 -6.52 -1.78
C ILE A 7 -20.65 -6.76 -3.30
N THR A 8 -21.69 -6.32 -3.99
CA THR A 8 -21.79 -6.47 -5.45
C THR A 8 -20.67 -5.73 -6.17
N MET A 9 -20.41 -4.47 -5.80
CA MET A 9 -19.31 -3.68 -6.35
C MET A 9 -17.95 -4.34 -6.04
N PHE A 10 -17.77 -4.85 -4.82
CA PHE A 10 -16.57 -5.60 -4.45
C PHE A 10 -16.32 -6.78 -5.39
N PHE A 11 -17.31 -7.63 -5.62
CA PHE A 11 -17.15 -8.79 -6.52
C PHE A 11 -16.91 -8.40 -7.97
N ILE A 12 -17.53 -7.35 -8.49
CA ILE A 12 -17.29 -6.85 -9.85
C ILE A 12 -15.80 -6.51 -10.02
N PHE A 13 -15.22 -5.74 -9.07
CA PHE A 13 -13.82 -5.33 -9.16
C PHE A 13 -12.85 -6.48 -8.91
N VAL A 14 -13.13 -7.38 -7.96
CA VAL A 14 -12.31 -8.58 -7.73
C VAL A 14 -12.31 -9.46 -8.98
N PHE A 15 -13.46 -9.69 -9.59
CA PHE A 15 -13.57 -10.46 -10.83
C PHE A 15 -12.80 -9.79 -11.98
N ALA A 16 -12.92 -8.48 -12.14
CA ALA A 16 -12.17 -7.73 -13.16
C ALA A 16 -10.65 -7.87 -12.97
N THR A 17 -10.14 -7.78 -11.73
CA THR A 17 -8.72 -7.95 -11.44
C THR A 17 -8.23 -9.38 -11.71
N LEU A 18 -9.05 -10.39 -11.40
CA LEU A 18 -8.75 -11.79 -11.73
C LEU A 18 -8.71 -12.03 -13.24
N MET A 19 -9.62 -11.44 -14.00
CA MET A 19 -9.63 -11.51 -15.46
C MET A 19 -8.37 -10.88 -16.08
N ILE A 20 -7.92 -9.75 -15.55
CA ILE A 20 -6.68 -9.09 -15.98
C ILE A 20 -5.47 -9.98 -15.69
N THR A 21 -5.42 -10.58 -14.49
CA THR A 21 -4.36 -11.52 -14.11
C THR A 21 -4.30 -12.71 -15.05
N TYR A 22 -5.45 -13.32 -15.36
CA TYR A 22 -5.55 -14.44 -16.27
C TYR A 22 -5.10 -14.05 -17.70
N TRP A 23 -5.53 -12.88 -18.20
CA TRP A 23 -5.10 -12.37 -19.49
C TRP A 23 -3.58 -12.15 -19.56
N ALA A 24 -2.99 -11.58 -18.53
CA ALA A 24 -1.56 -11.33 -18.46
C ALA A 24 -0.76 -12.65 -18.29
N ALA A 25 -1.27 -13.59 -17.50
CA ALA A 25 -0.66 -14.91 -17.32
C ALA A 25 -0.53 -15.68 -18.64
N LYS A 26 -1.53 -15.62 -19.52
CA LYS A 26 -1.48 -16.22 -20.87
C LYS A 26 -0.34 -15.68 -21.74
N ARG A 27 0.20 -14.50 -21.45
CA ARG A 27 1.30 -13.85 -22.17
C ARG A 27 2.67 -14.14 -21.57
N THR A 28 2.74 -14.76 -20.42
CA THR A 28 3.98 -15.14 -19.73
C THR A 28 4.50 -16.45 -20.32
N LYS A 29 5.41 -16.37 -21.31
CA LYS A 29 5.90 -17.54 -22.08
C LYS A 29 7.36 -17.92 -21.82
N SER A 30 8.09 -17.15 -21.01
CA SER A 30 9.53 -17.37 -20.77
C SER A 30 9.91 -16.98 -19.33
N ARG A 31 11.09 -17.44 -18.88
CA ARG A 31 11.65 -17.03 -17.58
C ARG A 31 11.80 -15.50 -17.49
N SER A 32 12.25 -14.84 -18.56
CA SER A 32 12.37 -13.38 -18.61
C SER A 32 11.01 -12.69 -18.46
N HIS A 33 9.93 -13.22 -19.04
CA HIS A 33 8.58 -12.70 -18.81
C HIS A 33 8.11 -12.94 -17.39
N PHE A 34 8.48 -14.08 -16.80
CA PHE A 34 8.05 -14.43 -15.44
C PHE A 34 8.74 -13.57 -14.37
N TYR A 35 10.07 -13.35 -14.47
CA TYR A 35 10.82 -12.61 -13.44
C TYR A 35 11.04 -11.12 -13.74
N ALA A 36 11.05 -10.71 -15.02
CA ALA A 36 11.39 -9.35 -15.44
C ALA A 36 10.41 -8.73 -16.45
N ALA A 37 9.21 -9.28 -16.62
CA ALA A 37 8.19 -8.80 -17.56
C ALA A 37 8.73 -8.59 -19.01
N GLY A 38 9.78 -9.31 -19.39
CA GLY A 38 10.45 -9.21 -20.70
C GLY A 38 11.28 -7.95 -20.92
N GLY A 39 11.49 -7.11 -19.90
CA GLY A 39 12.29 -5.88 -19.98
C GLY A 39 11.71 -4.79 -20.89
N LYS A 40 10.40 -4.80 -21.16
CA LYS A 40 9.73 -3.90 -22.13
C LYS A 40 8.81 -2.87 -21.50
N ILE A 41 8.74 -2.82 -20.18
CA ILE A 41 7.90 -1.87 -19.44
C ILE A 41 8.51 -0.46 -19.56
N THR A 42 7.68 0.55 -19.85
CA THR A 42 8.13 1.95 -19.90
C THR A 42 8.36 2.50 -18.49
N SER A 43 9.14 3.56 -18.36
CA SER A 43 9.43 4.18 -17.06
C SER A 43 8.16 4.68 -16.32
N VAL A 44 7.19 5.24 -17.04
CA VAL A 44 5.92 5.67 -16.42
C VAL A 44 5.10 4.47 -15.94
N GLN A 45 4.97 3.43 -16.77
CA GLN A 45 4.28 2.20 -16.40
C GLN A 45 4.94 1.53 -15.19
N ASN A 46 6.28 1.45 -15.18
CA ASN A 46 7.01 0.88 -14.06
C ASN A 46 6.92 1.79 -12.81
N GLY A 47 6.93 3.10 -12.98
CA GLY A 47 6.70 4.04 -11.89
C GLY A 47 5.33 3.84 -11.23
N LEU A 48 4.27 3.68 -12.03
CA LEU A 48 2.94 3.31 -11.54
C LEU A 48 2.92 1.92 -10.89
N ALA A 49 3.62 0.93 -11.46
CA ALA A 49 3.69 -0.40 -10.88
C ALA A 49 4.42 -0.40 -9.52
N ILE A 50 5.53 0.33 -9.41
CA ILE A 50 6.26 0.53 -8.16
C ILE A 50 5.37 1.25 -7.13
N ALA A 51 4.72 2.34 -7.54
CA ALA A 51 3.77 3.04 -6.67
C ALA A 51 2.63 2.11 -6.24
N GLY A 52 2.12 1.28 -7.15
CA GLY A 52 1.12 0.28 -6.87
C GLY A 52 1.59 -0.77 -5.84
N ASP A 53 2.80 -1.30 -5.94
CA ASP A 53 3.37 -2.21 -4.95
C ASP A 53 3.50 -1.53 -3.57
N TYR A 54 3.82 -0.26 -3.58
CA TYR A 54 4.06 0.51 -2.37
C TYR A 54 2.79 1.00 -1.69
N MET A 55 1.79 1.45 -2.46
CA MET A 55 0.46 1.84 -1.97
C MET A 55 -0.34 0.59 -1.58
N SER A 56 0.05 -0.02 -0.48
CA SER A 56 -0.51 -1.26 0.09
C SER A 56 -1.62 -0.96 1.11
N ALA A 57 -2.22 -2.00 1.69
CA ALA A 57 -3.13 -1.84 2.82
C ALA A 57 -2.45 -1.13 3.99
N ALA A 58 -1.18 -1.43 4.26
CA ALA A 58 -0.44 -0.78 5.34
C ALA A 58 -0.30 0.73 5.12
N SER A 59 -0.07 1.17 3.88
CA SER A 59 0.04 2.61 3.58
C SER A 59 -1.31 3.30 3.44
N PHE A 60 -2.31 2.66 2.81
CA PHE A 60 -3.63 3.27 2.65
C PHE A 60 -4.45 3.23 3.94
N LEU A 61 -4.69 2.03 4.47
CA LEU A 61 -5.51 1.85 5.66
C LEU A 61 -4.74 2.22 6.93
N GLY A 62 -3.48 1.80 7.02
CA GLY A 62 -2.65 2.00 8.20
C GLY A 62 -2.29 3.46 8.44
N ILE A 63 -1.80 4.18 7.44
CA ILE A 63 -1.41 5.60 7.61
C ILE A 63 -2.63 6.48 7.81
N SER A 64 -3.71 6.29 7.05
CA SER A 64 -4.96 7.02 7.29
C SER A 64 -5.52 6.75 8.68
N GLY A 65 -5.42 5.51 9.17
CA GLY A 65 -5.80 5.12 10.52
C GLY A 65 -4.91 5.71 11.61
N LEU A 66 -3.60 5.85 11.36
CA LEU A 66 -2.67 6.52 12.29
C LEU A 66 -2.93 8.01 12.36
N VAL A 67 -3.23 8.67 11.24
CA VAL A 67 -3.63 10.09 11.23
C VAL A 67 -4.97 10.25 11.94
N TYR A 68 -5.92 9.34 11.73
CA TYR A 68 -7.18 9.33 12.46
C TYR A 68 -6.98 9.24 14.00
N LEU A 69 -6.06 8.39 14.45
CA LEU A 69 -5.78 8.15 15.87
C LEU A 69 -4.90 9.24 16.52
N SER A 70 -3.95 9.79 15.80
CA SER A 70 -2.86 10.61 16.34
C SER A 70 -2.63 11.92 15.60
N GLY A 71 -3.46 12.25 14.63
CA GLY A 71 -3.35 13.50 13.87
C GLY A 71 -2.02 13.63 13.15
N TYR A 72 -1.33 14.74 13.39
CA TYR A 72 -0.04 15.08 12.76
C TYR A 72 1.03 14.00 12.93
N ASP A 73 1.11 13.38 14.10
CA ASP A 73 2.11 12.33 14.36
C ASP A 73 1.94 11.09 13.50
N GLY A 74 0.74 10.82 12.97
CA GLY A 74 0.53 9.75 12.01
C GLY A 74 1.36 9.90 10.73
N LEU A 75 1.82 11.13 10.42
CA LEU A 75 2.67 11.43 9.28
C LEU A 75 4.11 10.91 9.41
N ILE A 76 4.59 10.58 10.59
CA ILE A 76 5.96 10.11 10.79
C ILE A 76 6.27 8.90 9.92
N TYR A 77 5.28 8.02 9.73
CA TYR A 77 5.41 6.85 8.85
C TYR A 77 5.43 7.25 7.37
N SER A 78 4.54 8.12 6.92
CA SER A 78 4.50 8.54 5.52
C SER A 78 5.76 9.32 5.12
N ILE A 79 6.23 10.22 5.97
CA ILE A 79 7.46 10.98 5.74
C ILE A 79 8.67 10.04 5.75
N GLY A 80 8.80 9.18 6.78
CA GLY A 80 9.91 8.24 6.89
C GLY A 80 10.01 7.31 5.69
N PHE A 81 8.90 6.79 5.22
CA PHE A 81 8.84 5.98 4.01
C PHE A 81 9.17 6.79 2.73
N LEU A 82 8.66 8.01 2.59
CA LEU A 82 8.87 8.84 1.39
C LEU A 82 10.34 9.22 1.21
N VAL A 83 11.04 9.52 2.31
CA VAL A 83 12.46 9.97 2.26
C VAL A 83 13.40 8.85 1.77
N GLY A 84 12.99 7.59 1.82
CA GLY A 84 13.74 6.47 1.24
C GLY A 84 13.82 6.50 -0.29
N TRP A 85 12.83 7.11 -0.97
CA TRP A 85 12.77 7.12 -2.44
C TRP A 85 13.89 7.92 -3.12
N PRO A 86 14.31 9.09 -2.65
CA PRO A 86 15.51 9.76 -3.13
C PRO A 86 16.77 8.90 -3.04
N ILE A 87 16.95 8.11 -1.98
CA ILE A 87 18.08 7.19 -1.85
C ILE A 87 18.03 6.13 -2.96
N ILE A 88 16.86 5.54 -3.20
CA ILE A 88 16.66 4.57 -4.28
C ILE A 88 16.94 5.23 -5.64
N LEU A 89 16.45 6.43 -5.85
CA LEU A 89 16.58 7.20 -7.11
C LEU A 89 18.04 7.44 -7.47
N PHE A 90 18.83 7.94 -6.52
CA PHE A 90 20.19 8.41 -6.78
C PHE A 90 21.26 7.34 -6.58
N LEU A 91 21.04 6.38 -5.69
CA LEU A 91 22.09 5.44 -5.30
C LEU A 91 21.85 4.00 -5.79
N LEU A 92 20.60 3.55 -5.93
CA LEU A 92 20.29 2.15 -6.13
C LEU A 92 19.79 1.81 -7.54
N ALA A 93 18.84 2.54 -8.08
CA ALA A 93 18.08 2.14 -9.27
C ALA A 93 18.96 1.80 -10.49
N GLU A 94 19.87 2.69 -10.87
CA GLU A 94 20.77 2.49 -12.01
C GLU A 94 21.78 1.36 -11.74
N ARG A 95 22.34 1.32 -10.53
CA ARG A 95 23.37 0.34 -10.16
C ARG A 95 22.79 -1.06 -10.15
N LEU A 96 21.62 -1.27 -9.53
CA LEU A 96 20.96 -2.57 -9.52
C LEU A 96 20.58 -3.01 -10.95
N ARG A 97 20.01 -2.12 -11.76
CA ARG A 97 19.66 -2.47 -13.15
C ARG A 97 20.87 -2.90 -13.99
N ASN A 98 22.04 -2.28 -13.76
CA ASN A 98 23.27 -2.60 -14.47
C ASN A 98 23.91 -3.94 -14.05
N LEU A 99 23.55 -4.48 -12.87
CA LEU A 99 24.01 -5.82 -12.45
C LEU A 99 23.40 -6.96 -13.29
N GLY A 100 22.27 -6.69 -13.93
CA GLY A 100 21.66 -7.63 -14.90
C GLY A 100 20.97 -8.85 -14.31
N ASP A 101 20.95 -9.02 -12.97
CA ASP A 101 20.35 -10.15 -12.26
C ASP A 101 18.86 -9.94 -11.98
N TYR A 102 18.19 -11.00 -11.53
CA TYR A 102 16.75 -10.98 -11.33
C TYR A 102 16.32 -10.79 -9.88
N THR A 103 17.20 -11.10 -8.93
CA THR A 103 16.85 -11.10 -7.50
C THR A 103 17.77 -10.19 -6.69
N PHE A 104 17.28 -9.78 -5.50
CA PHE A 104 18.10 -9.03 -4.55
C PHE A 104 19.30 -9.86 -4.05
N ALA A 105 19.12 -11.15 -3.84
CA ALA A 105 20.18 -12.05 -3.40
C ALA A 105 21.30 -12.18 -4.46
N ASP A 106 20.94 -12.23 -5.74
CA ASP A 106 21.92 -12.23 -6.84
C ASP A 106 22.72 -10.92 -6.87
N ALA A 107 22.04 -9.77 -6.75
CA ALA A 107 22.70 -8.46 -6.73
C ALA A 107 23.69 -8.30 -5.56
N THR A 108 23.35 -8.76 -4.37
CA THR A 108 24.22 -8.66 -3.18
C THR A 108 25.43 -9.61 -3.25
N SER A 109 25.25 -10.78 -3.86
CA SER A 109 26.33 -11.79 -3.99
C SER A 109 27.30 -11.50 -5.15
N HIS A 110 27.04 -10.48 -5.99
CA HIS A 110 27.86 -10.22 -7.19
C HIS A 110 29.33 -9.94 -6.91
N ARG A 111 29.70 -9.36 -5.77
CA ARG A 111 31.06 -9.04 -5.37
C ARG A 111 31.57 -9.77 -4.12
N LEU A 112 30.74 -10.62 -3.54
CA LEU A 112 31.00 -11.29 -2.27
C LEU A 112 30.96 -12.80 -2.44
N ASP A 113 31.35 -13.57 -1.40
CA ASP A 113 31.23 -15.04 -1.41
C ASP A 113 29.81 -15.47 -1.75
N GLN A 114 29.63 -16.04 -2.95
CA GLN A 114 28.32 -16.29 -3.54
C GLN A 114 27.45 -17.19 -2.65
N ILE A 115 28.01 -18.25 -2.06
CA ILE A 115 27.21 -19.23 -1.32
C ILE A 115 26.72 -18.64 0.01
N LYS A 116 27.63 -18.10 0.82
CA LYS A 116 27.31 -17.60 2.17
C LYS A 116 26.43 -16.35 2.12
N ILE A 117 26.83 -15.38 1.31
CA ILE A 117 26.12 -14.08 1.23
C ILE A 117 24.75 -14.23 0.55
N ARG A 118 24.67 -15.06 -0.49
CA ARG A 118 23.39 -15.35 -1.16
C ARG A 118 22.41 -16.03 -0.20
N SER A 119 22.87 -17.01 0.57
CA SER A 119 22.02 -17.68 1.57
C SER A 119 21.55 -16.72 2.66
N LEU A 120 22.45 -15.85 3.16
CA LEU A 120 22.09 -14.86 4.17
C LEU A 120 21.09 -13.83 3.62
N ALA A 121 21.30 -13.33 2.41
CA ALA A 121 20.38 -12.40 1.74
C ALA A 121 19.02 -13.02 1.47
N ALA A 122 18.98 -14.31 1.07
CA ALA A 122 17.74 -15.05 0.90
C ALA A 122 16.98 -15.21 2.23
N CYS A 123 17.64 -15.55 3.31
CA CYS A 123 17.04 -15.62 4.65
C CYS A 123 16.46 -14.25 5.07
N GLY A 124 17.22 -13.18 4.90
CA GLY A 124 16.77 -11.82 5.20
C GLY A 124 15.55 -11.42 4.37
N SER A 125 15.54 -11.75 3.08
CA SER A 125 14.40 -11.51 2.18
C SER A 125 13.17 -12.29 2.62
N LEU A 126 13.31 -13.57 2.98
CA LEU A 126 12.19 -14.41 3.45
C LEU A 126 11.59 -13.88 4.75
N ILE A 127 12.42 -13.46 5.72
CA ILE A 127 11.95 -12.87 6.98
C ILE A 127 11.17 -11.57 6.69
N THR A 128 11.70 -10.69 5.87
CA THR A 128 11.05 -9.43 5.50
C THR A 128 9.71 -9.69 4.80
N VAL A 129 9.68 -10.62 3.84
CA VAL A 129 8.47 -11.01 3.13
C VAL A 129 7.44 -11.59 4.09
N ALA A 130 7.82 -12.49 4.99
CA ALA A 130 6.91 -13.11 5.96
C ALA A 130 6.26 -12.07 6.88
N LEU A 131 7.05 -11.16 7.45
CA LEU A 131 6.53 -10.09 8.31
C LEU A 131 5.58 -9.16 7.56
N TYR A 132 5.90 -8.82 6.30
CA TYR A 132 5.04 -7.97 5.50
C TYR A 132 3.75 -8.69 5.06
N LEU A 133 3.82 -9.99 4.76
CA LEU A 133 2.63 -10.82 4.47
C LEU A 133 1.66 -10.83 5.65
N ILE A 134 2.16 -10.96 6.89
CA ILE A 134 1.33 -10.89 8.10
C ILE A 134 0.55 -9.57 8.15
N ALA A 135 1.21 -8.44 7.94
CA ALA A 135 0.57 -7.13 7.92
C ALA A 135 -0.53 -7.02 6.84
N GLN A 136 -0.28 -7.56 5.64
CA GLN A 136 -1.26 -7.59 4.56
C GLN A 136 -2.48 -8.48 4.90
N MET A 137 -2.24 -9.66 5.51
CA MET A 137 -3.30 -10.58 5.91
C MET A 137 -4.20 -9.98 6.99
N VAL A 138 -3.65 -9.27 7.96
CA VAL A 138 -4.42 -8.55 8.99
C VAL A 138 -5.34 -7.51 8.33
N GLY A 139 -4.83 -6.70 7.42
CA GLY A 139 -5.62 -5.70 6.69
C GLY A 139 -6.75 -6.32 5.87
N ALA A 140 -6.46 -7.39 5.13
CA ALA A 140 -7.44 -8.10 4.32
C ALA A 140 -8.51 -8.79 5.16
N GLY A 141 -8.11 -9.47 6.24
CA GLY A 141 -9.04 -10.14 7.15
C GLY A 141 -10.03 -9.16 7.79
N LYS A 142 -9.54 -8.00 8.25
CA LYS A 142 -10.39 -6.93 8.81
C LYS A 142 -11.35 -6.34 7.78
N LEU A 143 -10.89 -6.14 6.55
CA LEU A 143 -11.72 -5.63 5.46
C LEU A 143 -12.85 -6.61 5.10
N ILE A 144 -12.55 -7.90 4.97
CA ILE A 144 -13.56 -8.94 4.69
C ILE A 144 -14.52 -9.10 5.88
N GLN A 145 -14.01 -9.06 7.12
CA GLN A 145 -14.85 -9.04 8.31
C GLN A 145 -15.86 -7.88 8.28
N LEU A 146 -15.40 -6.67 7.93
CA LEU A 146 -16.25 -5.49 7.86
C LEU A 146 -17.32 -5.59 6.77
N LEU A 147 -16.96 -6.06 5.58
CA LEU A 147 -17.87 -6.13 4.43
C LEU A 147 -18.91 -7.24 4.54
N PHE A 148 -18.48 -8.42 5.02
CA PHE A 148 -19.29 -9.63 4.98
C PHE A 148 -19.83 -10.05 6.35
N GLY A 149 -19.40 -9.41 7.43
CA GLY A 149 -19.78 -9.78 8.80
C GLY A 149 -19.25 -11.14 9.25
N LEU A 150 -18.23 -11.69 8.57
CA LEU A 150 -17.65 -12.99 8.90
C LEU A 150 -16.75 -12.89 10.14
N PRO A 151 -16.62 -13.96 10.96
CA PRO A 151 -15.57 -14.01 11.98
C PRO A 151 -14.19 -13.83 11.34
N TYR A 152 -13.30 -13.11 12.05
CA TYR A 152 -12.00 -12.70 11.52
C TYR A 152 -11.15 -13.89 11.04
N GLU A 153 -11.15 -14.99 11.77
CA GLU A 153 -10.37 -16.20 11.46
C GLU A 153 -10.78 -16.80 10.12
N PHE A 154 -12.09 -16.88 9.87
CA PHE A 154 -12.62 -17.36 8.58
C PHE A 154 -12.27 -16.39 7.44
N ALA A 155 -12.37 -15.09 7.69
CA ALA A 155 -11.98 -14.08 6.71
C ALA A 155 -10.52 -14.23 6.29
N VAL A 156 -9.61 -14.42 7.24
CA VAL A 156 -8.17 -14.63 6.98
C VAL A 156 -7.92 -15.90 6.17
N VAL A 157 -8.60 -17.02 6.49
CA VAL A 157 -8.45 -18.28 5.74
C VAL A 157 -8.93 -18.12 4.29
N ILE A 158 -10.10 -17.52 4.07
CA ILE A 158 -10.65 -17.26 2.72
C ILE A 158 -9.66 -16.40 1.90
N VAL A 159 -9.17 -15.33 2.50
CA VAL A 159 -8.18 -14.45 1.84
C VAL A 159 -6.90 -15.21 1.53
N GLY A 160 -6.40 -16.04 2.44
CA GLY A 160 -5.21 -16.86 2.23
C GLY A 160 -5.36 -17.82 1.05
N VAL A 161 -6.49 -18.50 0.94
CA VAL A 161 -6.78 -19.40 -0.20
C VAL A 161 -6.83 -18.61 -1.51
N LEU A 162 -7.55 -17.47 -1.54
CA LEU A 162 -7.62 -16.60 -2.72
C LEU A 162 -6.24 -16.09 -3.13
N MET A 163 -5.40 -15.74 -2.17
CA MET A 163 -4.02 -15.29 -2.41
C MET A 163 -3.17 -16.38 -3.05
N ILE A 164 -3.22 -17.61 -2.54
CA ILE A 164 -2.48 -18.75 -3.11
C ILE A 164 -2.90 -18.98 -4.57
N LEU A 165 -4.20 -19.01 -4.84
CA LEU A 165 -4.73 -19.15 -6.19
C LEU A 165 -4.25 -18.01 -7.11
N TYR A 166 -4.30 -16.77 -6.63
CA TYR A 166 -3.90 -15.61 -7.39
C TYR A 166 -2.41 -15.63 -7.76
N VAL A 167 -1.54 -15.97 -6.82
CA VAL A 167 -0.07 -16.02 -7.00
C VAL A 167 0.34 -17.15 -7.93
N SER A 168 -0.32 -18.31 -7.86
CA SER A 168 0.04 -19.51 -8.64
C SER A 168 -0.03 -19.30 -10.16
N PHE A 169 -0.86 -18.38 -10.63
CA PHE A 169 -1.04 -18.07 -12.05
C PHE A 169 -0.33 -16.77 -12.49
N GLY A 170 0.26 -16.02 -11.56
CA GLY A 170 0.87 -14.71 -11.79
C GLY A 170 2.22 -14.79 -12.53
N GLY A 171 3.11 -13.96 -12.19
CA GLY A 171 4.42 -13.70 -12.78
C GLY A 171 4.60 -12.20 -12.88
N MET A 172 5.81 -11.72 -13.08
CA MET A 172 6.12 -10.28 -13.03
C MET A 172 5.33 -9.47 -14.06
N LEU A 173 5.03 -10.02 -15.24
CA LEU A 173 4.22 -9.33 -16.24
C LEU A 173 2.79 -9.12 -15.75
N ALA A 174 2.17 -10.16 -15.19
CA ALA A 174 0.81 -10.09 -14.65
C ALA A 174 0.74 -9.12 -13.46
N THR A 175 1.65 -9.27 -12.50
CA THR A 175 1.71 -8.38 -11.34
C THR A 175 1.94 -6.93 -11.74
N THR A 176 2.75 -6.65 -12.78
CA THR A 176 2.98 -5.28 -13.27
C THR A 176 1.69 -4.62 -13.74
N TRP A 177 0.91 -5.29 -14.60
CA TRP A 177 -0.34 -4.71 -15.10
C TRP A 177 -1.40 -4.54 -14.01
N VAL A 178 -1.52 -5.51 -13.12
CA VAL A 178 -2.45 -5.40 -11.98
C VAL A 178 -2.05 -4.25 -11.06
N GLN A 179 -0.76 -4.08 -10.79
CA GLN A 179 -0.27 -2.97 -9.97
C GLN A 179 -0.53 -1.60 -10.62
N ILE A 180 -0.35 -1.47 -11.95
CA ILE A 180 -0.64 -0.23 -12.68
C ILE A 180 -2.12 0.13 -12.54
N ILE A 181 -3.01 -0.81 -12.84
CA ILE A 181 -4.46 -0.57 -12.81
C ILE A 181 -4.91 -0.22 -11.40
N LYS A 182 -4.47 -1.00 -10.41
CA LYS A 182 -4.78 -0.74 -9.01
C LYS A 182 -4.25 0.61 -8.53
N ALA A 183 -3.03 1.01 -8.92
CA ALA A 183 -2.47 2.32 -8.58
C ALA A 183 -3.36 3.46 -9.10
N VAL A 184 -3.80 3.37 -10.35
CA VAL A 184 -4.70 4.35 -10.96
C VAL A 184 -6.04 4.39 -10.22
N LEU A 185 -6.63 3.23 -9.93
CA LEU A 185 -7.93 3.15 -9.24
C LEU A 185 -7.82 3.69 -7.80
N LEU A 186 -6.77 3.33 -7.07
CA LEU A 186 -6.56 3.80 -5.70
C LEU A 186 -6.31 5.30 -5.64
N LEU A 187 -5.44 5.83 -6.51
CA LEU A 187 -5.18 7.27 -6.59
C LEU A 187 -6.46 8.03 -6.97
N SER A 188 -7.24 7.53 -7.93
CA SER A 188 -8.50 8.17 -8.32
C SER A 188 -9.51 8.17 -7.17
N GLY A 189 -9.69 7.04 -6.49
CA GLY A 189 -10.59 6.93 -5.36
C GLY A 189 -10.16 7.78 -4.17
N ALA A 190 -8.87 7.76 -3.82
CA ALA A 190 -8.31 8.59 -2.75
C ALA A 190 -8.41 10.09 -3.08
N THR A 191 -8.21 10.47 -4.36
CA THR A 191 -8.40 11.86 -4.83
C THR A 191 -9.84 12.29 -4.67
N PHE A 192 -10.80 11.45 -5.08
CA PHE A 192 -12.21 11.73 -4.89
C PHE A 192 -12.56 11.93 -3.41
N MET A 193 -12.08 11.03 -2.53
CA MET A 193 -12.29 11.17 -1.08
C MET A 193 -11.72 12.48 -0.54
N ALA A 194 -10.49 12.82 -0.91
CA ALA A 194 -9.85 14.06 -0.46
C ALA A 194 -10.60 15.30 -0.97
N ILE A 195 -11.04 15.31 -2.23
CA ILE A 195 -11.85 16.39 -2.79
C ILE A 195 -13.19 16.49 -2.05
N ALA A 196 -13.88 15.37 -1.79
CA ALA A 196 -15.15 15.36 -1.07
C ALA A 196 -14.99 15.90 0.37
N VAL A 197 -13.93 15.51 1.08
CA VAL A 197 -13.59 16.07 2.39
C VAL A 197 -13.34 17.58 2.30
N MET A 198 -12.50 18.02 1.37
CA MET A 198 -12.18 19.44 1.20
C MET A 198 -13.38 20.27 0.79
N TRP A 199 -14.32 19.69 0.02
CA TRP A 199 -15.58 20.33 -0.31
C TRP A 199 -16.41 20.69 0.93
N THR A 200 -16.47 19.80 1.94
CA THR A 200 -17.20 20.05 3.20
C THR A 200 -16.58 21.16 4.06
N THR A 201 -15.34 21.53 3.78
CA THR A 201 -14.61 22.61 4.47
C THR A 201 -14.43 23.87 3.62
N GLY A 202 -15.10 23.95 2.46
CA GLY A 202 -14.92 25.06 1.51
C GLY A 202 -13.49 25.15 0.96
N PHE A 203 -12.79 24.03 0.79
CA PHE A 203 -11.38 23.93 0.38
C PHE A 203 -10.38 24.65 1.33
N SER A 204 -10.75 24.82 2.60
CA SER A 204 -9.89 25.41 3.64
C SER A 204 -9.26 24.32 4.50
N PHE A 205 -7.95 24.22 4.50
CA PHE A 205 -7.19 23.36 5.42
C PHE A 205 -7.33 23.82 6.87
N GLU A 206 -7.39 25.13 7.10
CA GLU A 206 -7.60 25.69 8.44
C GLU A 206 -8.93 25.18 9.02
N THR A 207 -10.01 25.26 8.24
CA THR A 207 -11.32 24.74 8.62
C THR A 207 -11.30 23.23 8.88
N LEU A 208 -10.56 22.46 8.04
CA LEU A 208 -10.40 21.01 8.23
C LEU A 208 -9.74 20.71 9.59
N PHE A 209 -8.62 21.35 9.88
CA PHE A 209 -7.88 21.12 11.13
C PHE A 209 -8.66 21.60 12.35
N GLN A 210 -9.30 22.78 12.28
CA GLN A 210 -10.11 23.29 13.37
C GLN A 210 -11.27 22.34 13.73
N LYS A 211 -12.00 21.85 12.72
CA LYS A 211 -13.07 20.87 12.91
C LYS A 211 -12.54 19.56 13.50
N ALA A 212 -11.40 19.06 12.99
CA ALA A 212 -10.78 17.84 13.50
C ALA A 212 -10.35 18.00 14.97
N VAL A 213 -9.71 19.11 15.32
CA VAL A 213 -9.33 19.46 16.71
C VAL A 213 -10.54 19.51 17.64
N ASN A 214 -11.63 20.11 17.19
CA ASN A 214 -12.86 20.21 17.99
C ASN A 214 -13.57 18.87 18.19
N THR A 215 -13.35 17.92 17.26
CA THR A 215 -14.02 16.61 17.27
C THR A 215 -13.20 15.55 18.00
N HIS A 216 -11.86 15.61 17.89
CA HIS A 216 -10.99 14.56 18.42
C HIS A 216 -10.86 14.64 19.95
N PRO A 217 -10.90 13.48 20.70
CA PRO A 217 -10.79 13.46 22.15
C PRO A 217 -9.52 14.14 22.71
N LYS A 218 -8.41 14.07 21.97
CA LYS A 218 -7.14 14.71 22.34
C LYS A 218 -7.08 16.20 21.98
N SER A 219 -8.12 16.75 21.35
CA SER A 219 -8.22 18.16 20.97
C SER A 219 -6.94 18.68 20.28
N TYR A 220 -6.38 19.79 20.71
CA TYR A 220 -5.21 20.43 20.12
C TYR A 220 -3.94 19.57 20.11
N ALA A 221 -3.86 18.53 20.94
CA ALA A 221 -2.70 17.65 20.98
C ALA A 221 -2.50 16.85 19.66
N ILE A 222 -3.53 16.68 18.84
CA ILE A 222 -3.38 16.03 17.51
C ILE A 222 -2.62 16.87 16.49
N MET A 223 -2.41 18.16 16.77
CA MET A 223 -1.64 19.06 15.90
C MET A 223 -0.17 19.20 16.36
N GLN A 224 0.21 18.54 17.45
CA GLN A 224 1.54 18.63 18.04
C GLN A 224 2.32 17.33 17.80
N PRO A 225 3.65 17.39 17.61
CA PRO A 225 4.49 16.22 17.58
C PRO A 225 4.66 15.59 18.97
N GLY A 226 5.00 14.30 19.04
CA GLY A 226 5.35 13.60 20.27
C GLY A 226 4.20 12.84 20.93
N GLY A 227 2.99 12.84 20.35
CA GLY A 227 1.84 12.08 20.86
C GLY A 227 1.92 10.58 20.55
N LEU A 228 2.60 10.20 19.47
CA LEU A 228 2.83 8.80 19.08
C LEU A 228 4.19 8.31 19.57
N ILE A 229 5.23 9.10 19.39
CA ILE A 229 6.60 8.82 19.83
C ILE A 229 7.14 10.06 20.52
N SER A 230 7.22 10.03 21.85
CA SER A 230 7.65 11.16 22.67
C SER A 230 9.17 11.27 22.80
N ASP A 231 9.90 10.14 22.69
CA ASP A 231 11.35 10.12 22.80
C ASP A 231 12.03 10.48 21.47
N PRO A 232 12.85 11.56 21.41
CA PRO A 232 13.51 11.99 20.19
C PRO A 232 14.44 10.95 19.56
N ILE A 233 15.13 10.15 20.37
CA ILE A 233 16.05 9.11 19.87
C ILE A 233 15.25 8.01 19.18
N SER A 234 14.13 7.60 19.77
CA SER A 234 13.20 6.64 19.18
C SER A 234 12.60 7.17 17.86
N ALA A 235 12.25 8.46 17.80
CA ALA A 235 11.73 9.08 16.59
C ALA A 235 12.77 9.10 15.45
N ILE A 236 14.02 9.47 15.75
CA ILE A 236 15.13 9.45 14.79
C ILE A 236 15.42 8.03 14.34
N SER A 237 15.49 7.08 15.28
CA SER A 237 15.73 5.67 14.99
C SER A 237 14.65 5.08 14.08
N LEU A 238 13.37 5.36 14.36
CA LEU A 238 12.26 4.97 13.49
C LEU A 238 12.38 5.61 12.11
N GLY A 239 12.67 6.90 12.02
CA GLY A 239 12.85 7.60 10.74
C GLY A 239 13.93 6.96 9.88
N ILE A 240 15.10 6.64 10.46
CA ILE A 240 16.20 5.95 9.79
C ILE A 240 15.77 4.53 9.35
N ALA A 241 15.08 3.79 10.22
CA ALA A 241 14.60 2.45 9.91
C ALA A 241 13.59 2.44 8.74
N LEU A 242 12.66 3.39 8.72
CA LEU A 242 11.68 3.53 7.63
C LEU A 242 12.34 3.93 6.30
N MET A 243 13.29 4.88 6.36
CA MET A 243 14.00 5.37 5.18
C MET A 243 14.84 4.27 4.51
N PHE A 244 15.69 3.59 5.25
CA PHE A 244 16.53 2.51 4.70
C PHE A 244 15.77 1.21 4.50
N GLY A 245 14.75 0.92 5.31
CA GLY A 245 13.85 -0.22 5.12
C GLY A 245 13.14 -0.17 3.78
N THR A 246 12.64 1.01 3.39
CA THR A 246 12.04 1.23 2.06
C THR A 246 13.03 0.88 0.94
N ALA A 247 14.28 1.32 1.07
CA ALA A 247 15.33 1.07 0.09
C ALA A 247 15.75 -0.41 -0.02
N GLY A 248 15.43 -1.23 0.99
CA GLY A 248 15.76 -2.65 1.05
C GLY A 248 14.64 -3.62 0.69
N LEU A 249 13.46 -3.16 0.30
CA LEU A 249 12.30 -4.01 -0.01
C LEU A 249 12.52 -4.88 -1.26
N PRO A 250 12.64 -6.22 -1.15
CA PRO A 250 13.03 -7.08 -2.28
C PRO A 250 12.08 -6.99 -3.47
N HIS A 251 10.76 -7.00 -3.24
CA HIS A 251 9.74 -6.94 -4.29
C HIS A 251 9.75 -5.60 -5.06
N ILE A 252 10.16 -4.50 -4.42
CA ILE A 252 10.34 -3.20 -5.08
C ILE A 252 11.61 -3.23 -5.95
N LEU A 253 12.71 -3.74 -5.41
CA LEU A 253 14.00 -3.76 -6.10
C LEU A 253 13.94 -4.62 -7.37
N MET A 254 13.17 -5.71 -7.39
CA MET A 254 12.95 -6.54 -8.58
C MET A 254 12.30 -5.77 -9.73
N ARG A 255 11.56 -4.68 -9.47
CA ARG A 255 10.94 -3.83 -10.50
C ARG A 255 11.94 -3.12 -11.40
N PHE A 256 13.19 -2.95 -10.95
CA PHE A 256 14.22 -2.30 -11.78
C PHE A 256 14.67 -3.17 -12.95
N PHE A 257 14.46 -4.49 -12.88
CA PHE A 257 14.77 -5.41 -13.97
C PHE A 257 13.68 -5.49 -15.04
N THR A 258 12.49 -4.90 -14.80
CA THR A 258 11.37 -4.94 -15.76
C THR A 258 11.48 -3.92 -16.90
N VAL A 259 12.35 -2.93 -16.76
CA VAL A 259 12.58 -1.88 -17.75
C VAL A 259 13.80 -2.15 -18.64
N LYS A 260 13.89 -1.45 -19.76
CA LYS A 260 14.91 -1.69 -20.79
C LYS A 260 16.35 -1.47 -20.32
N ASP A 261 16.61 -0.39 -19.60
CA ASP A 261 17.96 0.05 -19.22
C ASP A 261 17.97 0.82 -17.88
N ALA A 262 19.17 1.16 -17.41
CA ALA A 262 19.39 1.86 -16.15
C ALA A 262 18.76 3.26 -16.11
N LYS A 263 18.75 3.98 -17.24
CA LYS A 263 18.14 5.30 -17.35
C LYS A 263 16.61 5.21 -17.16
N GLU A 264 15.99 4.21 -17.76
CA GLU A 264 14.54 3.94 -17.57
C GLU A 264 14.23 3.47 -16.14
N ALA A 265 15.12 2.69 -15.50
CA ALA A 265 14.96 2.34 -14.08
C ALA A 265 14.96 3.57 -13.18
N ARG A 266 15.92 4.48 -13.35
CA ARG A 266 15.97 5.74 -12.61
C ARG A 266 14.75 6.62 -12.85
N LYS A 267 14.30 6.78 -14.10
CA LYS A 267 13.08 7.52 -14.42
C LYS A 267 11.85 6.90 -13.79
N SER A 268 11.77 5.56 -13.70
CA SER A 268 10.68 4.87 -13.02
C SER A 268 10.58 5.25 -11.56
N VAL A 269 11.71 5.35 -10.86
CA VAL A 269 11.74 5.76 -9.44
C VAL A 269 11.32 7.21 -9.29
N PHE A 270 11.72 8.09 -10.21
CA PHE A 270 11.27 9.49 -10.19
C PHE A 270 9.74 9.59 -10.28
N PHE A 271 9.12 8.88 -11.23
CA PHE A 271 7.66 8.85 -11.33
C PHE A 271 7.00 8.21 -10.12
N ALA A 272 7.55 7.10 -9.62
CA ALA A 272 7.05 6.43 -8.41
C ALA A 272 7.07 7.37 -7.19
N THR A 273 8.16 8.11 -7.00
CA THR A 273 8.30 9.10 -5.92
C THR A 273 7.21 10.17 -6.00
N GLY A 274 6.91 10.66 -7.19
CA GLY A 274 5.83 11.64 -7.41
C GLY A 274 4.45 11.07 -7.07
N PHE A 275 4.12 9.87 -7.55
CA PHE A 275 2.83 9.21 -7.25
C PHE A 275 2.68 8.88 -5.77
N ILE A 276 3.73 8.39 -5.11
CA ILE A 276 3.72 8.06 -3.68
C ILE A 276 3.61 9.32 -2.83
N GLY A 277 4.34 10.37 -3.18
CA GLY A 277 4.25 11.67 -2.48
C GLY A 277 2.84 12.26 -2.57
N TYR A 278 2.25 12.24 -3.77
CA TYR A 278 0.87 12.65 -3.96
C TYR A 278 -0.10 11.81 -3.12
N PHE A 279 0.06 10.50 -3.13
CA PHE A 279 -0.75 9.59 -2.34
C PHE A 279 -0.68 9.89 -0.83
N TYR A 280 0.49 10.23 -0.30
CA TYR A 280 0.62 10.58 1.12
C TYR A 280 -0.07 11.90 1.49
N ILE A 281 -0.12 12.87 0.57
CA ILE A 281 -0.94 14.07 0.75
C ILE A 281 -2.42 13.68 0.84
N LEU A 282 -2.87 12.76 0.01
CA LEU A 282 -4.27 12.27 0.05
C LEU A 282 -4.57 11.55 1.35
N THR A 283 -3.70 10.64 1.82
CA THR A 283 -3.92 9.90 3.09
C THR A 283 -3.95 10.82 4.31
N PHE A 284 -3.22 11.91 4.27
CA PHE A 284 -3.28 12.96 5.29
C PHE A 284 -4.67 13.63 5.33
N ILE A 285 -5.16 14.09 4.19
CA ILE A 285 -6.50 14.70 4.09
C ILE A 285 -7.58 13.70 4.48
N ILE A 286 -7.47 12.45 4.05
CA ILE A 286 -8.37 11.35 4.37
C ILE A 286 -8.40 11.10 5.90
N GLY A 287 -7.24 11.05 6.55
CA GLY A 287 -7.15 10.83 8.00
C GLY A 287 -7.80 11.94 8.81
N PHE A 288 -7.51 13.21 8.50
CA PHE A 288 -8.16 14.36 9.14
C PHE A 288 -9.65 14.46 8.79
N GLY A 289 -10.03 14.15 7.56
CA GLY A 289 -11.42 14.05 7.14
C GLY A 289 -12.18 12.97 7.91
N ALA A 290 -11.54 11.84 8.17
CA ALA A 290 -12.12 10.80 9.00
C ALA A 290 -12.34 11.27 10.46
N ILE A 291 -11.36 11.95 11.07
CA ILE A 291 -11.58 12.57 12.39
C ILE A 291 -12.84 13.45 12.36
N MET A 292 -12.95 14.32 11.38
CA MET A 292 -14.04 15.30 11.30
C MET A 292 -15.41 14.66 11.06
N LEU A 293 -15.52 13.64 10.19
CA LEU A 293 -16.80 13.15 9.68
C LEU A 293 -17.31 11.87 10.34
N ILE A 294 -16.41 11.04 10.90
CA ILE A 294 -16.83 9.73 11.42
C ILE A 294 -16.60 9.55 12.92
N SER A 295 -15.73 10.33 13.58
CA SER A 295 -15.41 10.15 15.01
C SER A 295 -16.59 10.35 15.97
N THR A 296 -17.63 11.07 15.58
CA THR A 296 -18.81 11.31 16.39
C THR A 296 -20.09 10.72 15.82
N ASN A 297 -19.99 10.02 14.67
CA ASN A 297 -21.16 9.40 14.05
C ASN A 297 -21.35 7.96 14.60
N PRO A 298 -22.46 7.69 15.34
CA PRO A 298 -22.73 6.39 15.93
C PRO A 298 -22.80 5.23 14.95
N GLU A 299 -23.05 5.51 13.67
CA GLU A 299 -23.10 4.50 12.60
C GLU A 299 -21.76 3.79 12.42
N PHE A 300 -20.64 4.48 12.67
CA PHE A 300 -19.28 3.97 12.48
C PHE A 300 -18.60 3.55 13.79
N LEU A 301 -19.27 3.71 14.93
CA LEU A 301 -18.69 3.46 16.26
C LEU A 301 -19.32 2.26 16.94
N ASN A 302 -18.51 1.52 17.68
CA ASN A 302 -18.96 0.55 18.65
C ASN A 302 -19.57 1.24 19.89
N THR A 303 -20.20 0.46 20.75
CA THR A 303 -20.80 0.95 22.00
C THR A 303 -19.79 1.57 22.99
N ASP A 304 -18.52 1.21 22.87
CA ASP A 304 -17.40 1.75 23.65
C ASP A 304 -16.77 3.01 23.02
N GLY A 305 -17.32 3.50 21.90
CA GLY A 305 -16.82 4.66 21.17
C GLY A 305 -15.63 4.38 20.26
N SER A 306 -15.15 3.14 20.17
CA SER A 306 -14.11 2.76 19.23
C SER A 306 -14.67 2.59 17.80
N LEU A 307 -13.82 2.79 16.79
CA LEU A 307 -14.22 2.62 15.38
C LEU A 307 -14.50 1.14 15.08
N ILE A 308 -15.60 0.86 14.40
CA ILE A 308 -15.96 -0.50 13.97
C ILE A 308 -14.85 -1.07 13.07
N GLY A 309 -14.30 -2.23 13.44
CA GLY A 309 -13.18 -2.86 12.75
C GLY A 309 -11.80 -2.28 13.09
N GLY A 310 -11.74 -1.27 13.97
CA GLY A 310 -10.51 -0.61 14.43
C GLY A 310 -10.04 0.53 13.51
N ASN A 311 -9.02 1.25 13.96
CA ASN A 311 -8.56 2.50 13.33
C ASN A 311 -8.16 2.35 11.85
N ASN A 312 -7.67 1.17 11.44
CA ASN A 312 -7.32 0.91 10.05
C ASN A 312 -8.53 0.95 9.10
N MET A 313 -9.76 0.91 9.63
CA MET A 313 -10.97 1.04 8.82
C MET A 313 -11.42 2.49 8.64
N ALA A 314 -10.70 3.47 9.17
CA ALA A 314 -11.05 4.89 9.08
C ALA A 314 -11.27 5.36 7.64
N ALA A 315 -10.37 5.01 6.71
CA ALA A 315 -10.52 5.36 5.29
C ALA A 315 -11.74 4.67 4.64
N ILE A 316 -12.08 3.45 5.07
CA ILE A 316 -13.22 2.69 4.55
C ILE A 316 -14.55 3.31 5.03
N HIS A 317 -14.65 3.64 6.31
CA HIS A 317 -15.82 4.34 6.84
C HIS A 317 -15.97 5.75 6.25
N LEU A 318 -14.86 6.46 6.06
CA LEU A 318 -14.89 7.75 5.38
C LEU A 318 -15.41 7.62 3.94
N ALA A 319 -15.01 6.58 3.22
CA ALA A 319 -15.53 6.32 1.87
C ALA A 319 -17.06 6.17 1.89
N ASN A 320 -17.62 5.47 2.89
CA ASN A 320 -19.08 5.40 3.07
C ASN A 320 -19.67 6.78 3.36
N ALA A 321 -19.10 7.53 4.29
CA ALA A 321 -19.59 8.84 4.71
C ALA A 321 -19.64 9.87 3.57
N VAL A 322 -18.68 9.82 2.60
CA VAL A 322 -18.59 10.81 1.52
C VAL A 322 -19.21 10.34 0.20
N GLY A 323 -19.37 9.04 -0.02
CA GLY A 323 -19.82 8.49 -1.30
C GLY A 323 -20.86 7.38 -1.19
N GLY A 324 -21.33 7.09 0.02
CA GLY A 324 -22.34 6.07 0.27
C GLY A 324 -21.86 4.64 -0.03
N ASP A 325 -22.81 3.71 -0.05
CA ASP A 325 -22.55 2.27 -0.14
C ASP A 325 -21.83 1.82 -1.42
N MET A 326 -22.14 2.46 -2.55
CA MET A 326 -21.47 2.11 -3.81
C MET A 326 -20.00 2.48 -3.79
N PHE A 327 -19.67 3.62 -3.23
CA PHE A 327 -18.28 4.06 -3.12
C PHE A 327 -17.52 3.30 -2.02
N LEU A 328 -18.19 2.94 -0.93
CA LEU A 328 -17.69 1.99 0.06
C LEU A 328 -17.25 0.68 -0.62
N GLY A 329 -18.12 0.10 -1.43
CA GLY A 329 -17.84 -1.13 -2.18
C GLY A 329 -16.67 -0.98 -3.15
N PHE A 330 -16.62 0.14 -3.87
CA PHE A 330 -15.52 0.45 -4.79
C PHE A 330 -14.17 0.55 -4.05
N ILE A 331 -14.07 1.39 -3.02
CA ILE A 331 -12.82 1.58 -2.26
C ILE A 331 -12.40 0.30 -1.56
N SER A 332 -13.35 -0.46 -1.00
CA SER A 332 -13.07 -1.75 -0.38
C SER A 332 -12.53 -2.78 -1.38
N ALA A 333 -13.10 -2.82 -2.58
CA ALA A 333 -12.61 -3.70 -3.65
C ALA A 333 -11.22 -3.28 -4.14
N VAL A 334 -10.96 -1.99 -4.29
CA VAL A 334 -9.64 -1.45 -4.66
C VAL A 334 -8.61 -1.74 -3.57
N ALA A 335 -8.96 -1.54 -2.29
CA ALA A 335 -8.10 -1.88 -1.16
C ALA A 335 -7.79 -3.38 -1.12
N PHE A 336 -8.78 -4.24 -1.33
CA PHE A 336 -8.60 -5.69 -1.38
C PHE A 336 -7.73 -6.12 -2.57
N ALA A 337 -8.00 -5.62 -3.77
CA ALA A 337 -7.17 -5.86 -4.94
C ALA A 337 -5.72 -5.38 -4.73
N THR A 338 -5.55 -4.30 -3.98
CA THR A 338 -4.26 -3.79 -3.54
C THR A 338 -3.52 -4.81 -2.69
N ILE A 339 -4.18 -5.42 -1.73
CA ILE A 339 -3.60 -6.45 -0.86
C ILE A 339 -3.19 -7.67 -1.69
N LEU A 340 -4.09 -8.20 -2.51
CA LEU A 340 -3.82 -9.37 -3.37
C LEU A 340 -2.60 -9.14 -4.28
N ALA A 341 -2.51 -7.97 -4.90
CA ALA A 341 -1.42 -7.64 -5.82
C ALA A 341 -0.08 -7.49 -5.10
N VAL A 342 -0.03 -6.86 -3.91
CA VAL A 342 1.20 -6.74 -3.10
C VAL A 342 1.65 -8.10 -2.60
N VAL A 343 0.73 -8.94 -2.12
CA VAL A 343 1.04 -10.31 -1.70
C VAL A 343 1.63 -11.13 -2.85
N SER A 344 1.10 -10.97 -4.07
CA SER A 344 1.66 -11.63 -5.25
C SER A 344 3.13 -11.22 -5.50
N GLY A 345 3.43 -9.92 -5.43
CA GLY A 345 4.80 -9.41 -5.55
C GLY A 345 5.74 -9.91 -4.44
N LEU A 346 5.26 -9.89 -3.19
CA LEU A 346 6.00 -10.39 -2.03
C LEU A 346 6.29 -11.89 -2.15
N THR A 347 5.28 -12.69 -2.50
CA THR A 347 5.44 -14.14 -2.65
C THR A 347 6.41 -14.48 -3.79
N LEU A 348 6.33 -13.75 -4.93
CA LEU A 348 7.26 -13.91 -6.02
C LEU A 348 8.70 -13.59 -5.59
N ALA A 349 8.89 -12.50 -4.84
CA ALA A 349 10.20 -12.11 -4.31
C ALA A 349 10.73 -13.10 -3.26
N GLY A 350 9.87 -13.68 -2.45
CA GLY A 350 10.26 -14.69 -1.46
C GLY A 350 10.56 -16.07 -2.07
N ALA A 351 9.96 -16.38 -3.23
CA ALA A 351 10.17 -17.64 -3.93
C ALA A 351 11.35 -17.62 -4.91
N SER A 352 11.93 -16.45 -5.20
CA SER A 352 13.04 -16.26 -6.12
C SER A 352 14.37 -16.13 -5.42
#